data_d07d62b8bcf999c78898f7730cf9c25a
#
_entry.id   d07d62b8bcf999c78898f7730cf9c25a
#
_cell.length_a   1.000
_cell.length_b   1.000
_cell.length_c   1.000
_cell.angle_alpha   90.00
_cell.angle_beta   90.00
_cell.angle_gamma   90.00
#
_symmetry.space_group_name_H-M   'P 1'
#
loop_
_entity.id
_entity.type
_entity.pdbx_description
1 polymer ?
#
loop_
_entity_poly.entity_id
_entity_poly.type
_entity_poly.pdbx_seq_one_letter_code
_entity_poly.pdbx_strand_id
1 'polypeptide(L)'
;MDQKQLGKTLKKALSYVVVAALASLGTWVAADKIPNSKLEELSSVIDRKFVGEADQTAIQDAAAEAMVGALGDRWSYYIPASQQAYYAERRNNTYVGVGITVMQREDGSGYDVVSVVSGGPAEEVGILAGDIITHADGEEIGQLNVSQVQERIVGEKNTKVKLTVLRGGESLEFTVTRRKIQTKSAEGQMLDNKTGYVRIENFYENAADDTIEAVEVLLEEGAEQLIFDLRDNPGGYVHELEKMLDYLLPEGPIFRSVDYKGKETVEQSDADCLKLPMAVLFNGNTYSAAEFFAAALREYDWAITVGEPTTGKGYYQTSHVFSDGSSVNLSTGQYTTPNGVSLAAVGGLKPDVEVKLTESVTTWQEDPQIRAAMEALEESK
;
A
#
# COMPACT_ATOMS: atom_id res chain seq x y z
N MET A 1 5.90 54.21 -62.58
CA MET A 1 6.90 53.79 -61.56
C MET A 1 7.89 52.84 -62.24
N ASP A 2 9.17 53.23 -62.29
CA ASP A 2 10.20 52.51 -63.06
C ASP A 2 10.43 51.11 -62.43
N GLN A 3 10.51 50.08 -63.30
CA GLN A 3 10.70 48.68 -62.86
C GLN A 3 11.99 48.52 -62.00
N LYS A 4 13.01 49.36 -62.19
CA LYS A 4 14.19 49.37 -61.30
C LYS A 4 13.93 49.87 -59.87
N GLN A 5 13.00 50.81 -59.73
CA GLN A 5 12.60 51.32 -58.37
C GLN A 5 11.76 50.33 -57.65
N LEU A 6 10.85 49.60 -58.32
CA LEU A 6 10.01 48.52 -57.73
C LEU A 6 10.91 47.39 -57.27
N GLY A 7 11.88 46.95 -58.00
CA GLY A 7 12.82 45.89 -57.62
C GLY A 7 13.69 46.24 -56.40
N LYS A 8 14.10 47.50 -56.25
CA LYS A 8 14.84 47.95 -55.04
C LYS A 8 13.97 48.02 -53.82
N THR A 9 12.70 48.41 -53.96
CA THR A 9 11.72 48.43 -52.82
C THR A 9 11.34 47.05 -52.39
N LEU A 10 11.12 46.09 -53.32
CA LEU A 10 10.89 44.71 -53.04
C LEU A 10 12.07 44.02 -52.31
N LYS A 11 13.29 44.27 -52.74
CA LYS A 11 14.52 43.74 -52.12
C LYS A 11 14.68 44.26 -50.67
N LYS A 12 14.38 45.55 -50.43
CA LYS A 12 14.41 46.14 -49.09
C LYS A 12 13.30 45.53 -48.20
N ALA A 13 12.06 45.40 -48.70
CA ALA A 13 10.98 44.78 -47.97
C ALA A 13 11.27 43.32 -47.60
N LEU A 14 11.84 42.56 -48.56
CA LEU A 14 12.23 41.16 -48.31
C LEU A 14 13.35 41.05 -47.25
N SER A 15 14.33 41.97 -47.27
CA SER A 15 15.39 42.00 -46.27
C SER A 15 14.87 42.32 -44.86
N TYR A 16 13.88 43.22 -44.73
CA TYR A 16 13.26 43.50 -43.44
C TYR A 16 12.43 42.31 -42.91
N VAL A 17 11.74 41.58 -43.80
CA VAL A 17 10.99 40.36 -43.42
C VAL A 17 11.95 39.25 -42.97
N VAL A 18 13.08 39.07 -43.66
CA VAL A 18 14.11 38.09 -43.28
C VAL A 18 14.76 38.46 -41.94
N VAL A 19 15.10 39.73 -41.72
CA VAL A 19 15.66 40.20 -40.45
C VAL A 19 14.63 40.06 -39.28
N ALA A 20 13.37 40.39 -39.54
CA ALA A 20 12.31 40.20 -38.54
C ALA A 20 12.09 38.70 -38.24
N ALA A 21 12.11 37.81 -39.22
CA ALA A 21 11.98 36.36 -39.04
C ALA A 21 13.19 35.80 -38.27
N LEU A 22 14.40 36.23 -38.58
CA LEU A 22 15.62 35.81 -37.87
C LEU A 22 15.63 36.36 -36.42
N ALA A 23 15.18 37.61 -36.21
CA ALA A 23 15.04 38.17 -34.87
C ALA A 23 13.98 37.44 -34.07
N SER A 24 12.83 37.10 -34.67
CA SER A 24 11.75 36.31 -34.02
C SER A 24 12.20 34.89 -33.67
N LEU A 25 12.94 34.22 -34.60
CA LEU A 25 13.52 32.90 -34.31
C LEU A 25 14.59 32.99 -33.20
N GLY A 26 15.46 34.01 -33.27
CA GLY A 26 16.47 34.24 -32.23
C GLY A 26 15.85 34.52 -30.85
N THR A 27 14.74 35.26 -30.81
CA THR A 27 14.01 35.56 -29.57
C THR A 27 13.27 34.32 -29.06
N TRP A 28 12.71 33.51 -29.97
CA TRP A 28 12.04 32.28 -29.62
C TRP A 28 13.04 31.24 -29.08
N VAL A 29 14.17 31.03 -29.73
CA VAL A 29 15.25 30.15 -29.26
C VAL A 29 15.90 30.65 -27.96
N ALA A 30 15.92 31.98 -27.71
CA ALA A 30 16.45 32.55 -26.48
C ALA A 30 15.41 32.46 -25.34
N ALA A 31 14.11 32.57 -25.65
CA ALA A 31 13.04 32.43 -24.63
C ALA A 31 12.99 31.02 -24.09
N ASP A 32 13.23 29.98 -24.92
CA ASP A 32 13.32 28.58 -24.44
C ASP A 32 14.54 28.30 -23.53
N LYS A 33 15.48 29.24 -23.44
CA LYS A 33 16.72 29.12 -22.64
C LYS A 33 16.72 29.97 -21.36
N ILE A 34 15.67 30.76 -21.13
CA ILE A 34 15.57 31.54 -19.90
C ILE A 34 14.86 30.64 -18.89
N PRO A 35 15.53 30.20 -17.79
CA PRO A 35 14.90 29.40 -16.76
C PRO A 35 13.68 30.12 -16.21
N ASN A 36 12.51 29.48 -16.25
CA ASN A 36 11.27 30.02 -15.71
C ASN A 36 11.19 29.85 -14.19
N SER A 37 12.07 29.04 -13.63
CA SER A 37 12.10 28.76 -12.21
C SER A 37 13.54 28.68 -11.66
N LYS A 38 13.67 28.87 -10.34
CA LYS A 38 14.95 28.71 -9.65
C LYS A 38 15.53 27.30 -9.82
N LEU A 39 14.67 26.28 -9.92
CA LEU A 39 15.10 24.88 -10.09
C LEU A 39 15.72 24.65 -11.48
N GLU A 40 15.13 25.22 -12.54
CA GLU A 40 15.68 25.17 -13.88
C GLU A 40 17.02 25.91 -13.97
N GLU A 41 17.14 27.08 -13.32
CA GLU A 41 18.40 27.81 -13.24
C GLU A 41 19.47 26.98 -12.52
N LEU A 42 19.14 26.38 -11.40
CA LEU A 42 20.05 25.51 -10.63
C LEU A 42 20.51 24.31 -11.46
N SER A 43 19.58 23.58 -12.10
CA SER A 43 19.91 22.46 -13.00
C SER A 43 20.87 22.89 -14.10
N SER A 44 20.59 24.03 -14.74
CA SER A 44 21.46 24.61 -15.79
C SER A 44 22.86 24.99 -15.28
N VAL A 45 22.98 25.42 -14.03
CA VAL A 45 24.28 25.71 -13.40
C VAL A 45 25.05 24.43 -13.09
N ILE A 46 24.36 23.39 -12.59
CA ILE A 46 24.95 22.07 -12.36
C ILE A 46 25.51 21.51 -13.65
N ASP A 47 24.69 21.47 -14.72
CA ASP A 47 25.10 20.94 -16.02
C ASP A 47 26.35 21.64 -16.62
N ARG A 48 26.46 22.92 -16.37
CA ARG A 48 27.57 23.70 -16.96
C ARG A 48 28.82 23.76 -16.13
N LYS A 49 28.72 23.60 -14.81
CA LYS A 49 29.81 23.91 -13.87
C LYS A 49 30.22 22.76 -12.99
N PHE A 50 29.39 21.71 -12.83
CA PHE A 50 29.78 20.57 -12.05
C PHE A 50 30.91 19.79 -12.74
N VAL A 51 31.95 19.47 -11.97
CA VAL A 51 33.16 18.83 -12.50
C VAL A 51 33.08 17.33 -12.65
N GLY A 52 32.08 16.72 -11.95
CA GLY A 52 31.81 15.27 -12.01
C GLY A 52 30.73 14.93 -13.04
N GLU A 53 30.35 13.65 -13.07
CA GLU A 53 29.18 13.19 -13.80
C GLU A 53 27.92 13.44 -12.98
N ALA A 54 26.93 14.11 -13.54
CA ALA A 54 25.66 14.39 -12.88
C ALA A 54 24.58 13.43 -13.40
N ASP A 55 24.03 12.60 -12.52
CA ASP A 55 22.84 11.81 -12.83
C ASP A 55 21.62 12.73 -12.76
N GLN A 56 21.13 13.13 -13.91
CA GLN A 56 19.99 14.03 -14.04
C GLN A 56 18.70 13.44 -13.49
N THR A 57 18.49 12.12 -13.63
CA THR A 57 17.32 11.43 -13.08
C THR A 57 17.34 11.48 -11.55
N ALA A 58 18.47 11.13 -10.95
CA ALA A 58 18.61 11.19 -9.49
C ALA A 58 18.43 12.61 -8.93
N ILE A 59 18.92 13.65 -9.65
CA ILE A 59 18.76 15.06 -9.26
C ILE A 59 17.27 15.45 -9.32
N GLN A 60 16.56 15.08 -10.37
CA GLN A 60 15.15 15.41 -10.56
C GLN A 60 14.26 14.66 -9.52
N ASP A 61 14.53 13.40 -9.28
CA ASP A 61 13.83 12.62 -8.26
C ASP A 61 14.02 13.23 -6.86
N ALA A 62 15.27 13.56 -6.49
CA ALA A 62 15.55 14.20 -5.21
C ALA A 62 14.88 15.58 -5.07
N ALA A 63 14.83 16.37 -6.14
CA ALA A 63 14.14 17.65 -6.14
C ALA A 63 12.63 17.49 -6.00
N ALA A 64 12.01 16.53 -6.68
CA ALA A 64 10.58 16.23 -6.59
C ALA A 64 10.21 15.75 -5.18
N GLU A 65 11.01 14.84 -4.60
CA GLU A 65 10.83 14.37 -3.23
C GLU A 65 10.93 15.52 -2.22
N ALA A 66 11.93 16.41 -2.36
CA ALA A 66 12.08 17.57 -1.50
C ALA A 66 10.92 18.56 -1.64
N MET A 67 10.38 18.77 -2.84
CA MET A 67 9.21 19.64 -3.08
C MET A 67 7.97 19.10 -2.37
N VAL A 68 7.70 17.80 -2.48
CA VAL A 68 6.56 17.16 -1.82
C VAL A 68 6.75 17.16 -0.30
N GLY A 69 7.96 16.86 0.18
CA GLY A 69 8.29 16.91 1.61
C GLY A 69 8.11 18.33 2.21
N ALA A 70 8.35 19.38 1.43
CA ALA A 70 8.17 20.77 1.87
C ALA A 70 6.70 21.18 2.07
N LEU A 71 5.72 20.37 1.65
CA LEU A 71 4.31 20.60 1.94
C LEU A 71 3.98 20.40 3.43
N GLY A 72 4.84 19.69 4.18
CA GLY A 72 4.61 19.36 5.59
C GLY A 72 3.46 18.36 5.80
N ASP A 73 2.99 17.75 4.74
CA ASP A 73 1.98 16.69 4.77
C ASP A 73 2.65 15.31 4.75
N ARG A 74 2.56 14.59 5.86
CA ARG A 74 3.14 13.25 6.03
C ARG A 74 2.52 12.17 5.11
N TRP A 75 1.40 12.48 4.46
CA TRP A 75 0.65 11.54 3.64
C TRP A 75 0.87 11.74 2.14
N SER A 76 1.44 12.89 1.76
CA SER A 76 1.85 13.17 0.38
C SER A 76 3.28 12.70 0.16
N TYR A 77 3.52 11.99 -0.95
CA TYR A 77 4.84 11.45 -1.28
C TYR A 77 5.04 11.30 -2.79
N TYR A 78 6.30 11.34 -3.19
CA TYR A 78 6.75 11.11 -4.56
C TYR A 78 7.24 9.66 -4.70
N ILE A 79 7.01 9.05 -5.86
CA ILE A 79 7.50 7.71 -6.20
C ILE A 79 8.32 7.82 -7.50
N PRO A 80 9.64 7.58 -7.45
CA PRO A 80 10.48 7.50 -8.64
C PRO A 80 10.00 6.42 -9.62
N ALA A 81 10.26 6.60 -10.92
CA ALA A 81 9.91 5.63 -11.95
C ALA A 81 10.50 4.23 -11.66
N SER A 82 11.71 4.18 -11.11
CA SER A 82 12.39 2.93 -10.72
C SER A 82 11.68 2.14 -9.62
N GLN A 83 10.83 2.79 -8.81
CA GLN A 83 10.10 2.16 -7.69
C GLN A 83 8.63 1.85 -8.01
N GLN A 84 8.11 2.30 -9.16
CA GLN A 84 6.69 2.13 -9.50
C GLN A 84 6.25 0.65 -9.51
N ALA A 85 7.08 -0.24 -10.05
CA ALA A 85 6.79 -1.67 -10.09
C ALA A 85 6.62 -2.25 -8.68
N TYR A 86 7.53 -1.90 -7.76
CA TYR A 86 7.48 -2.35 -6.37
C TYR A 86 6.20 -1.87 -5.65
N TYR A 87 5.84 -0.59 -5.82
CA TYR A 87 4.61 -0.05 -5.23
C TYR A 87 3.35 -0.66 -5.83
N ALA A 88 3.34 -0.92 -7.15
CA ALA A 88 2.22 -1.58 -7.82
C ALA A 88 2.06 -3.04 -7.36
N GLU A 89 3.16 -3.79 -7.25
CA GLU A 89 3.12 -5.16 -6.73
C GLU A 89 2.54 -5.20 -5.32
N ARG A 90 3.01 -4.33 -4.45
CA ARG A 90 2.55 -4.26 -3.07
C ARG A 90 1.07 -3.91 -2.96
N ARG A 91 0.58 -2.94 -3.75
CA ARG A 91 -0.83 -2.54 -3.78
C ARG A 91 -1.76 -3.58 -4.41
N ASN A 92 -1.20 -4.47 -5.22
CA ASN A 92 -1.92 -5.60 -5.79
C ASN A 92 -1.82 -6.87 -4.92
N ASN A 93 -1.32 -6.76 -3.68
CA ASN A 93 -1.05 -7.90 -2.80
C ASN A 93 -0.25 -9.00 -3.51
N THR A 94 0.76 -8.60 -4.29
CA THR A 94 1.60 -9.52 -5.04
C THR A 94 3.07 -9.26 -4.75
N TYR A 95 3.85 -10.30 -4.86
CA TYR A 95 5.31 -10.19 -4.85
C TYR A 95 5.93 -11.22 -5.80
N VAL A 96 7.19 -11.01 -6.18
CA VAL A 96 7.94 -12.01 -6.94
C VAL A 96 8.83 -12.80 -6.00
N GLY A 97 8.62 -14.10 -5.94
CA GLY A 97 9.35 -14.96 -5.02
C GLY A 97 9.11 -16.45 -5.25
N VAL A 98 9.41 -17.23 -4.23
CA VAL A 98 9.25 -18.70 -4.22
C VAL A 98 8.02 -19.19 -3.46
N GLY A 99 7.36 -18.35 -2.66
CA GLY A 99 6.12 -18.71 -1.95
C GLY A 99 6.35 -19.52 -0.67
N ILE A 100 7.25 -19.05 0.20
CA ILE A 100 7.49 -19.63 1.52
C ILE A 100 7.53 -18.54 2.58
N THR A 101 7.03 -18.87 3.77
CA THR A 101 7.28 -18.11 5.00
C THR A 101 8.33 -18.85 5.81
N VAL A 102 9.35 -18.14 6.27
CA VAL A 102 10.47 -18.75 7.00
C VAL A 102 10.73 -18.08 8.34
N MET A 103 11.21 -18.86 9.31
CA MET A 103 11.62 -18.38 10.63
C MET A 103 13.03 -18.85 10.92
N GLN A 104 13.88 -17.93 11.38
CA GLN A 104 15.28 -18.27 11.72
C GLN A 104 15.32 -19.18 12.94
N ARG A 105 16.13 -20.23 12.86
CA ARG A 105 16.37 -21.12 13.99
C ARG A 105 17.34 -20.50 14.98
N GLU A 106 17.06 -20.65 16.26
CA GLU A 106 17.91 -20.12 17.33
C GLU A 106 19.35 -20.70 17.31
N ASP A 107 19.50 -21.93 16.86
CA ASP A 107 20.80 -22.62 16.76
C ASP A 107 21.62 -22.17 15.53
N GLY A 108 21.07 -21.31 14.67
CA GLY A 108 21.72 -20.82 13.46
C GLY A 108 21.94 -21.89 12.39
N SER A 109 21.26 -23.04 12.47
CA SER A 109 21.42 -24.14 11.51
C SER A 109 20.66 -23.92 10.18
N GLY A 110 19.81 -22.89 10.11
CA GLY A 110 19.01 -22.60 8.93
C GLY A 110 17.73 -21.86 9.26
N TYR A 111 16.76 -22.00 8.36
CA TYR A 111 15.45 -21.36 8.44
C TYR A 111 14.34 -22.42 8.33
N ASP A 112 13.51 -22.54 9.35
CA ASP A 112 12.33 -23.38 9.30
C ASP A 112 11.32 -22.83 8.29
N VAL A 113 10.82 -23.64 7.39
CA VAL A 113 9.68 -23.32 6.53
C VAL A 113 8.41 -23.42 7.37
N VAL A 114 7.85 -22.26 7.74
CA VAL A 114 6.64 -22.18 8.55
C VAL A 114 5.40 -22.50 7.71
N SER A 115 5.34 -21.93 6.51
CA SER A 115 4.25 -22.19 5.55
C SER A 115 4.74 -22.13 4.11
N VAL A 116 3.98 -22.75 3.22
CA VAL A 116 4.18 -22.74 1.77
C VAL A 116 2.88 -22.25 1.13
N VAL A 117 2.99 -21.31 0.21
CA VAL A 117 1.83 -20.76 -0.52
C VAL A 117 1.25 -21.84 -1.43
N SER A 118 -0.04 -22.13 -1.27
CA SER A 118 -0.74 -23.12 -2.10
C SER A 118 -0.75 -22.70 -3.58
N GLY A 119 -0.43 -23.65 -4.48
CA GLY A 119 -0.21 -23.38 -5.90
C GLY A 119 1.05 -22.55 -6.18
N GLY A 120 1.88 -22.29 -5.16
CA GLY A 120 3.10 -21.51 -5.27
C GLY A 120 4.29 -22.30 -5.83
N PRO A 121 5.36 -21.60 -6.26
CA PRO A 121 6.53 -22.23 -6.87
C PRO A 121 7.25 -23.25 -5.99
N ALA A 122 7.29 -23.01 -4.67
CA ALA A 122 7.94 -23.91 -3.72
C ALA A 122 7.13 -25.21 -3.52
N GLU A 123 5.80 -25.09 -3.44
CA GLU A 123 4.92 -26.25 -3.33
C GLU A 123 5.03 -27.16 -4.57
N GLU A 124 5.06 -26.57 -5.78
CA GLU A 124 5.16 -27.31 -7.04
C GLU A 124 6.42 -28.17 -7.14
N VAL A 125 7.52 -27.72 -6.55
CA VAL A 125 8.76 -28.51 -6.52
C VAL A 125 8.84 -29.44 -5.33
N GLY A 126 7.87 -29.39 -4.40
CA GLY A 126 7.74 -30.29 -3.26
C GLY A 126 8.44 -29.84 -1.99
N ILE A 127 8.67 -28.52 -1.80
CA ILE A 127 9.04 -27.95 -0.50
C ILE A 127 7.79 -27.96 0.39
N LEU A 128 7.96 -28.31 1.66
CA LEU A 128 6.87 -28.48 2.62
C LEU A 128 7.10 -27.64 3.88
N ALA A 129 6.02 -27.31 4.58
CA ALA A 129 6.14 -26.79 5.93
C ALA A 129 6.85 -27.81 6.84
N GLY A 130 7.73 -27.33 7.70
CA GLY A 130 8.61 -28.15 8.54
C GLY A 130 9.96 -28.53 7.90
N ASP A 131 10.21 -28.17 6.63
CA ASP A 131 11.56 -28.23 6.06
C ASP A 131 12.46 -27.19 6.71
N ILE A 132 13.78 -27.43 6.71
CA ILE A 132 14.76 -26.46 7.17
C ILE A 132 15.62 -26.04 5.97
N ILE A 133 15.55 -24.79 5.54
CA ILE A 133 16.41 -24.28 4.47
C ILE A 133 17.78 -23.97 5.04
N THR A 134 18.80 -24.63 4.50
CA THR A 134 20.20 -24.50 4.94
C THR A 134 21.04 -23.69 3.96
N HIS A 135 20.77 -23.78 2.64
CA HIS A 135 21.54 -23.07 1.60
C HIS A 135 20.64 -22.47 0.54
N ALA A 136 21.07 -21.34 -0.03
CA ALA A 136 20.52 -20.73 -1.24
C ALA A 136 21.65 -20.56 -2.27
N ASP A 137 21.47 -21.08 -3.48
CA ASP A 137 22.46 -21.11 -4.56
C ASP A 137 23.85 -21.67 -4.14
N GLY A 138 23.84 -22.59 -3.18
CA GLY A 138 25.04 -23.25 -2.65
C GLY A 138 25.73 -22.51 -1.51
N GLU A 139 25.25 -21.30 -1.13
CA GLU A 139 25.74 -20.55 0.02
C GLU A 139 24.93 -20.87 1.27
N GLU A 140 25.62 -21.11 2.39
CA GLU A 140 24.99 -21.34 3.69
C GLU A 140 24.28 -20.07 4.17
N ILE A 141 23.02 -20.22 4.64
CA ILE A 141 22.19 -19.06 5.04
C ILE A 141 21.88 -19.02 6.54
N GLY A 142 22.20 -20.04 7.30
CA GLY A 142 21.78 -20.17 8.70
C GLY A 142 22.25 -19.03 9.62
N GLN A 143 23.41 -18.45 9.33
CA GLN A 143 23.99 -17.33 10.10
C GLN A 143 23.59 -15.94 9.55
N LEU A 144 22.91 -15.87 8.43
CA LEU A 144 22.43 -14.60 7.86
C LEU A 144 21.18 -14.15 8.62
N ASN A 145 20.92 -12.84 8.67
CA ASN A 145 19.65 -12.35 9.16
C ASN A 145 18.55 -12.49 8.09
N VAL A 146 17.28 -12.32 8.49
CA VAL A 146 16.11 -12.50 7.61
C VAL A 146 16.19 -11.65 6.34
N SER A 147 16.64 -10.39 6.44
CA SER A 147 16.77 -9.50 5.27
C SER A 147 17.81 -10.02 4.27
N GLN A 148 18.96 -10.49 4.76
CA GLN A 148 20.01 -11.05 3.92
C GLN A 148 19.57 -12.35 3.24
N VAL A 149 18.81 -13.19 3.93
CA VAL A 149 18.23 -14.41 3.34
C VAL A 149 17.18 -14.06 2.29
N GLN A 150 16.36 -13.07 2.58
CA GLN A 150 15.35 -12.59 1.63
C GLN A 150 16.01 -12.09 0.33
N GLU A 151 17.10 -11.33 0.41
CA GLU A 151 17.86 -10.86 -0.77
C GLU A 151 18.41 -12.00 -1.65
N ARG A 152 18.68 -13.18 -1.08
CA ARG A 152 19.17 -14.35 -1.81
C ARG A 152 18.06 -15.20 -2.42
N ILE A 153 16.92 -15.29 -1.74
CA ILE A 153 15.78 -16.09 -2.18
C ILE A 153 14.89 -15.33 -3.16
N VAL A 154 14.65 -14.03 -2.91
CA VAL A 154 13.92 -13.14 -3.81
C VAL A 154 14.79 -12.79 -5.03
N GLY A 155 14.18 -12.38 -6.13
CA GLY A 155 14.89 -11.96 -7.35
C GLY A 155 13.91 -11.72 -8.49
N GLU A 156 14.44 -11.51 -9.70
CA GLU A 156 13.63 -11.21 -10.87
C GLU A 156 12.69 -12.37 -11.25
N LYS A 157 11.51 -12.03 -11.75
CA LYS A 157 10.53 -12.99 -12.26
C LYS A 157 11.15 -13.90 -13.32
N ASN A 158 10.80 -15.19 -13.27
CA ASN A 158 11.28 -16.26 -14.14
C ASN A 158 12.76 -16.64 -13.95
N THR A 159 13.47 -16.04 -12.99
CA THR A 159 14.78 -16.53 -12.57
C THR A 159 14.63 -17.73 -11.61
N LYS A 160 15.71 -18.45 -11.39
CA LYS A 160 15.71 -19.64 -10.54
C LYS A 160 16.59 -19.43 -9.32
N VAL A 161 16.22 -20.06 -8.21
CA VAL A 161 17.07 -20.22 -7.03
C VAL A 161 17.16 -21.69 -6.67
N LYS A 162 18.33 -22.16 -6.30
CA LYS A 162 18.56 -23.52 -5.81
C LYS A 162 18.53 -23.48 -4.29
N LEU A 163 17.55 -24.14 -3.69
CA LEU A 163 17.42 -24.26 -2.24
C LEU A 163 17.83 -25.66 -1.79
N THR A 164 18.69 -25.72 -0.77
CA THR A 164 19.00 -26.99 -0.08
C THR A 164 18.21 -26.99 1.21
N VAL A 165 17.41 -28.03 1.41
CA VAL A 165 16.60 -28.18 2.62
C VAL A 165 16.98 -29.49 3.35
N LEU A 166 16.83 -29.46 4.66
CA LEU A 166 16.94 -30.63 5.51
C LEU A 166 15.53 -31.09 5.91
N ARG A 167 15.15 -32.31 5.55
CA ARG A 167 13.86 -32.95 5.87
C ARG A 167 14.10 -34.32 6.51
N GLY A 168 13.69 -34.47 7.76
CA GLY A 168 13.87 -35.77 8.45
C GLY A 168 15.31 -36.24 8.58
N GLY A 169 16.29 -35.32 8.51
CA GLY A 169 17.72 -35.63 8.54
C GLY A 169 18.35 -35.85 7.17
N GLU A 170 17.57 -35.84 6.09
CA GLU A 170 18.06 -35.95 4.71
C GLU A 170 18.19 -34.58 4.05
N SER A 171 19.29 -34.37 3.32
CA SER A 171 19.52 -33.14 2.55
C SER A 171 18.91 -33.29 1.15
N LEU A 172 17.99 -32.43 0.80
CA LEU A 172 17.28 -32.40 -0.49
C LEU A 172 17.57 -31.08 -1.22
N GLU A 173 17.68 -31.13 -2.54
CA GLU A 173 17.91 -29.96 -3.37
C GLU A 173 16.70 -29.70 -4.27
N PHE A 174 16.20 -28.44 -4.24
CA PHE A 174 15.10 -27.98 -5.06
C PHE A 174 15.52 -26.78 -5.89
N THR A 175 15.18 -26.78 -7.17
CA THR A 175 15.34 -25.60 -8.04
C THR A 175 14.00 -24.96 -8.24
N VAL A 176 13.79 -23.81 -7.59
CA VAL A 176 12.51 -23.09 -7.59
C VAL A 176 12.57 -21.94 -8.59
N THR A 177 11.57 -21.84 -9.46
CA THR A 177 11.44 -20.70 -10.38
C THR A 177 10.65 -19.59 -9.71
N ARG A 178 11.24 -18.41 -9.58
CA ARG A 178 10.57 -17.23 -9.01
C ARG A 178 9.41 -16.79 -9.88
N ARG A 179 8.23 -16.66 -9.29
CA ARG A 179 7.02 -16.20 -9.98
C ARG A 179 6.33 -15.10 -9.20
N LYS A 180 5.43 -14.39 -9.88
CA LYS A 180 4.47 -13.49 -9.21
C LYS A 180 3.52 -14.37 -8.39
N ILE A 181 3.39 -14.05 -7.12
CA ILE A 181 2.56 -14.74 -6.13
C ILE A 181 1.54 -13.74 -5.64
N GLN A 182 0.28 -14.15 -5.57
CA GLN A 182 -0.80 -13.42 -4.94
C GLN A 182 -0.86 -13.79 -3.47
N THR A 183 -0.95 -12.80 -2.59
CA THR A 183 -1.24 -13.01 -1.16
C THR A 183 -2.66 -12.58 -0.86
N LYS A 184 -3.30 -13.22 0.10
CA LYS A 184 -4.60 -12.78 0.60
C LYS A 184 -4.44 -11.57 1.52
N SER A 185 -5.39 -10.65 1.45
CA SER A 185 -5.50 -9.50 2.37
C SER A 185 -6.18 -9.86 3.66
N ALA A 186 -6.97 -10.93 3.67
CA ALA A 186 -7.68 -11.38 4.85
C ALA A 186 -7.65 -12.90 4.98
N GLU A 187 -7.60 -13.36 6.23
CA GLU A 187 -7.67 -14.78 6.59
C GLU A 187 -8.62 -14.96 7.77
N GLY A 188 -9.40 -16.03 7.73
CA GLY A 188 -10.38 -16.39 8.77
C GLY A 188 -10.00 -17.64 9.54
N GLN A 189 -10.35 -17.70 10.83
CA GLN A 189 -10.29 -18.89 11.66
C GLN A 189 -11.37 -18.89 12.74
N MET A 190 -11.88 -20.06 13.10
CA MET A 190 -12.71 -20.19 14.29
C MET A 190 -11.84 -20.15 15.57
N LEU A 191 -12.18 -19.27 16.52
CA LEU A 191 -11.50 -19.21 17.82
C LEU A 191 -12.07 -20.22 18.80
N ASP A 192 -13.39 -20.40 18.76
CA ASP A 192 -14.17 -21.38 19.49
C ASP A 192 -15.29 -21.92 18.60
N ASN A 193 -16.28 -22.58 19.12
CA ASN A 193 -17.39 -23.18 18.34
C ASN A 193 -18.43 -22.18 17.85
N LYS A 194 -18.26 -20.87 18.09
CA LYS A 194 -19.24 -19.82 17.69
C LYS A 194 -18.62 -18.50 17.25
N THR A 195 -17.32 -18.29 17.52
CA THR A 195 -16.65 -17.01 17.27
C THR A 195 -15.69 -17.15 16.08
N GLY A 196 -16.06 -16.52 14.97
CA GLY A 196 -15.18 -16.35 13.81
C GLY A 196 -14.25 -15.15 14.02
N TYR A 197 -12.99 -15.30 13.69
CA TYR A 197 -11.97 -14.25 13.69
C TYR A 197 -11.46 -14.05 12.29
N VAL A 198 -11.45 -12.79 11.82
CA VAL A 198 -10.95 -12.40 10.51
C VAL A 198 -9.86 -11.36 10.69
N ARG A 199 -8.63 -11.72 10.36
CA ARG A 199 -7.51 -10.79 10.28
C ARG A 199 -7.52 -10.11 8.91
N ILE A 200 -7.57 -8.77 8.88
CA ILE A 200 -7.50 -7.97 7.65
C ILE A 200 -6.19 -7.19 7.65
N GLU A 201 -5.23 -7.59 6.82
CA GLU A 201 -3.89 -7.02 6.79
C GLU A 201 -3.83 -5.64 6.11
N ASN A 202 -4.69 -5.41 5.10
CA ASN A 202 -4.76 -4.16 4.35
C ASN A 202 -6.06 -4.08 3.56
N PHE A 203 -6.29 -2.91 2.92
CA PHE A 203 -7.39 -2.65 1.99
C PHE A 203 -6.87 -2.49 0.56
N TYR A 204 -5.88 -3.29 0.15
CA TYR A 204 -5.38 -3.29 -1.22
C TYR A 204 -6.26 -4.15 -2.13
N GLU A 205 -5.86 -4.34 -3.39
CA GLU A 205 -6.63 -5.05 -4.41
C GLU A 205 -7.11 -6.42 -3.94
N ASN A 206 -8.39 -6.71 -4.13
CA ASN A 206 -9.13 -7.92 -3.70
C ASN A 206 -9.35 -8.06 -2.17
N ALA A 207 -9.04 -7.05 -1.36
CA ALA A 207 -9.19 -7.15 0.10
C ALA A 207 -10.64 -7.40 0.52
N ALA A 208 -11.61 -6.82 -0.19
CA ALA A 208 -13.03 -7.05 0.08
C ALA A 208 -13.45 -8.49 -0.25
N ASP A 209 -13.03 -9.01 -1.41
CA ASP A 209 -13.34 -10.39 -1.80
C ASP A 209 -12.71 -11.40 -0.84
N ASP A 210 -11.45 -11.21 -0.45
CA ASP A 210 -10.76 -12.06 0.52
C ASP A 210 -11.47 -12.03 1.89
N THR A 211 -11.92 -10.84 2.33
CA THR A 211 -12.62 -10.68 3.61
C THR A 211 -14.00 -11.34 3.59
N ILE A 212 -14.77 -11.13 2.52
CA ILE A 212 -16.10 -11.72 2.36
C ILE A 212 -15.99 -13.25 2.28
N GLU A 213 -15.05 -13.77 1.49
CA GLU A 213 -14.78 -15.22 1.42
C GLU A 213 -14.44 -15.79 2.80
N ALA A 214 -13.58 -15.12 3.57
CA ALA A 214 -13.24 -15.56 4.92
C ALA A 214 -14.45 -15.57 5.86
N VAL A 215 -15.30 -14.54 5.78
CA VAL A 215 -16.53 -14.46 6.57
C VAL A 215 -17.51 -15.58 6.17
N GLU A 216 -17.74 -15.80 4.88
CA GLU A 216 -18.68 -16.83 4.40
C GLU A 216 -18.23 -18.23 4.84
N VAL A 217 -16.93 -18.54 4.76
CA VAL A 217 -16.38 -19.83 5.26
C VAL A 217 -16.65 -19.99 6.75
N LEU A 218 -16.41 -18.94 7.56
CA LEU A 218 -16.67 -19.00 9.00
C LEU A 218 -18.17 -19.19 9.33
N LEU A 219 -19.05 -18.57 8.55
CA LEU A 219 -20.49 -18.76 8.68
C LEU A 219 -20.91 -20.21 8.35
N GLU A 220 -20.34 -20.81 7.32
CA GLU A 220 -20.53 -22.22 6.98
C GLU A 220 -20.00 -23.16 8.09
N GLU A 221 -18.93 -22.78 8.78
CA GLU A 221 -18.37 -23.48 9.94
C GLU A 221 -19.19 -23.27 11.24
N GLY A 222 -20.19 -22.38 11.20
CA GLY A 222 -21.11 -22.15 12.31
C GLY A 222 -20.78 -20.96 13.20
N ALA A 223 -20.06 -19.95 12.68
CA ALA A 223 -19.85 -18.71 13.41
C ALA A 223 -21.19 -18.00 13.69
N GLU A 224 -21.41 -17.62 14.94
CA GLU A 224 -22.56 -16.87 15.42
C GLU A 224 -22.22 -15.40 15.74
N GLN A 225 -20.93 -15.06 15.74
CA GLN A 225 -20.37 -13.74 15.98
C GLN A 225 -19.00 -13.62 15.33
N LEU A 226 -18.57 -12.39 15.02
CA LEU A 226 -17.32 -12.12 14.31
C LEU A 226 -16.42 -11.12 15.04
N ILE A 227 -15.12 -11.35 14.97
CA ILE A 227 -14.09 -10.39 15.38
C ILE A 227 -13.24 -10.04 14.15
N PHE A 228 -13.26 -8.78 13.74
CA PHE A 228 -12.36 -8.26 12.71
C PHE A 228 -11.11 -7.66 13.36
N ASP A 229 -9.94 -8.10 12.97
CA ASP A 229 -8.67 -7.57 13.47
C ASP A 229 -8.00 -6.68 12.42
N LEU A 230 -7.95 -5.38 12.71
CA LEU A 230 -7.34 -4.33 11.90
C LEU A 230 -6.06 -3.77 12.55
N ARG A 231 -5.52 -4.42 13.56
CA ARG A 231 -4.26 -3.95 14.18
C ARG A 231 -3.15 -3.94 13.14
N ASP A 232 -2.37 -2.85 13.11
CA ASP A 232 -1.29 -2.59 12.14
C ASP A 232 -1.74 -2.48 10.67
N ASN A 233 -3.05 -2.38 10.41
CA ASN A 233 -3.58 -2.24 9.06
C ASN A 233 -3.44 -0.79 8.56
N PRO A 234 -2.69 -0.55 7.45
CA PRO A 234 -2.45 0.79 6.93
C PRO A 234 -3.62 1.37 6.12
N GLY A 235 -4.72 0.65 5.99
CA GLY A 235 -5.79 0.99 5.06
C GLY A 235 -5.45 0.56 3.63
N GLY A 236 -5.95 1.29 2.65
CA GLY A 236 -5.76 0.98 1.24
C GLY A 236 -6.75 1.70 0.34
N TYR A 237 -7.37 0.97 -0.58
CA TYR A 237 -8.28 1.51 -1.57
C TYR A 237 -9.68 1.76 -1.00
N VAL A 238 -10.26 2.86 -1.44
CA VAL A 238 -11.61 3.29 -1.01
C VAL A 238 -12.66 2.31 -1.51
N HIS A 239 -12.57 1.86 -2.76
CA HIS A 239 -13.54 0.90 -3.33
C HIS A 239 -13.55 -0.45 -2.62
N GLU A 240 -12.44 -0.87 -2.03
CA GLU A 240 -12.39 -2.07 -1.19
C GLU A 240 -13.10 -1.85 0.15
N LEU A 241 -12.91 -0.65 0.75
CA LEU A 241 -13.65 -0.24 1.93
C LEU A 241 -15.16 -0.19 1.67
N GLU A 242 -15.58 0.44 0.57
CA GLU A 242 -16.97 0.55 0.15
C GLU A 242 -17.62 -0.83 0.03
N LYS A 243 -16.98 -1.73 -0.70
CA LYS A 243 -17.48 -3.10 -0.93
C LYS A 243 -17.60 -3.91 0.37
N MET A 244 -16.61 -3.79 1.29
CA MET A 244 -16.69 -4.47 2.60
C MET A 244 -17.83 -3.92 3.46
N LEU A 245 -17.96 -2.60 3.52
CA LEU A 245 -18.98 -1.97 4.35
C LEU A 245 -20.39 -2.13 3.76
N ASP A 246 -20.54 -2.18 2.45
CA ASP A 246 -21.80 -2.50 1.78
C ASP A 246 -22.28 -3.91 2.14
N TYR A 247 -21.38 -4.89 2.17
CA TYR A 247 -21.69 -6.26 2.62
C TYR A 247 -22.09 -6.35 4.11
N LEU A 248 -21.53 -5.48 4.97
CA LEU A 248 -21.70 -5.58 6.43
C LEU A 248 -22.81 -4.67 6.97
N LEU A 249 -23.01 -3.46 6.40
CA LEU A 249 -23.87 -2.43 6.97
C LEU A 249 -25.27 -2.41 6.34
N PRO A 250 -26.31 -1.99 7.09
CA PRO A 250 -27.61 -1.73 6.51
C PRO A 250 -27.57 -0.48 5.60
N GLU A 251 -28.65 -0.24 4.83
CA GLU A 251 -28.81 0.92 3.98
C GLU A 251 -28.48 2.22 4.72
N GLY A 252 -27.53 3.00 4.15
CA GLY A 252 -27.15 4.29 4.69
C GLY A 252 -25.74 4.76 4.34
N PRO A 253 -25.30 5.93 4.86
CA PRO A 253 -23.97 6.47 4.58
C PRO A 253 -22.85 5.59 5.12
N ILE A 254 -21.87 5.24 4.30
CA ILE A 254 -20.66 4.52 4.70
C ILE A 254 -19.60 5.50 5.19
N PHE A 255 -19.34 6.53 4.42
CA PHE A 255 -18.50 7.69 4.76
C PHE A 255 -18.83 8.87 3.86
N ARG A 256 -18.26 10.03 4.21
CA ARG A 256 -18.39 11.27 3.43
C ARG A 256 -17.01 11.75 3.02
N SER A 257 -16.91 12.36 1.86
CA SER A 257 -15.67 12.97 1.39
C SER A 257 -15.89 14.39 0.87
N VAL A 258 -14.85 15.23 1.00
CA VAL A 258 -14.83 16.59 0.43
C VAL A 258 -13.52 16.73 -0.32
N ASP A 259 -13.59 17.02 -1.63
CA ASP A 259 -12.41 17.23 -2.45
C ASP A 259 -11.81 18.65 -2.29
N TYR A 260 -10.65 18.89 -2.91
CA TYR A 260 -9.97 20.17 -2.90
C TYR A 260 -10.75 21.33 -3.57
N LYS A 261 -11.86 21.03 -4.26
CA LYS A 261 -12.79 22.02 -4.84
C LYS A 261 -13.99 22.28 -3.95
N GLY A 262 -14.11 21.57 -2.82
CA GLY A 262 -15.25 21.64 -1.92
C GLY A 262 -16.46 20.81 -2.38
N LYS A 263 -16.27 19.89 -3.34
CA LYS A 263 -17.34 18.96 -3.74
C LYS A 263 -17.47 17.88 -2.68
N GLU A 264 -18.65 17.76 -2.12
CA GLU A 264 -19.02 16.68 -1.21
C GLU A 264 -19.51 15.46 -1.97
N THR A 265 -19.16 14.27 -1.48
CA THR A 265 -19.67 12.96 -1.92
C THR A 265 -19.99 12.14 -0.68
N VAL A 266 -21.10 11.41 -0.72
CA VAL A 266 -21.52 10.49 0.34
C VAL A 266 -21.62 9.11 -0.30
N GLU A 267 -20.78 8.20 0.14
CA GLU A 267 -20.87 6.80 -0.25
C GLU A 267 -21.87 6.08 0.64
N GLN A 268 -22.63 5.14 0.07
CA GLN A 268 -23.75 4.51 0.75
C GLN A 268 -23.72 3.00 0.54
N SER A 269 -24.16 2.27 1.57
CA SER A 269 -24.51 0.86 1.51
C SER A 269 -25.95 0.68 1.09
N ASP A 270 -26.27 -0.49 0.58
CA ASP A 270 -27.64 -0.91 0.26
C ASP A 270 -28.33 -1.60 1.47
N ALA A 271 -29.46 -2.26 1.24
CA ALA A 271 -30.23 -2.88 2.33
C ALA A 271 -29.79 -4.32 2.66
N ASP A 272 -28.94 -4.93 1.82
CA ASP A 272 -28.46 -6.29 2.02
C ASP A 272 -27.24 -6.26 2.94
N CYS A 273 -27.39 -6.74 4.18
CA CYS A 273 -26.35 -6.66 5.19
C CYS A 273 -26.22 -7.92 6.03
N LEU A 274 -25.04 -8.14 6.58
CA LEU A 274 -24.79 -9.25 7.50
C LEU A 274 -25.21 -8.87 8.92
N LYS A 275 -26.19 -9.57 9.48
CA LYS A 275 -26.73 -9.32 10.82
C LYS A 275 -26.17 -10.32 11.84
N LEU A 276 -24.99 -10.03 12.36
CA LEU A 276 -24.34 -10.78 13.43
C LEU A 276 -23.70 -9.82 14.44
N PRO A 277 -23.57 -10.22 15.73
CA PRO A 277 -22.74 -9.48 16.66
C PRO A 277 -21.28 -9.40 16.16
N MET A 278 -20.70 -8.21 16.16
CA MET A 278 -19.36 -7.98 15.67
C MET A 278 -18.51 -7.21 16.68
N ALA A 279 -17.21 -7.47 16.66
CA ALA A 279 -16.22 -6.64 17.32
C ALA A 279 -15.09 -6.28 16.33
N VAL A 280 -14.45 -5.12 16.53
CA VAL A 280 -13.33 -4.68 15.72
C VAL A 280 -12.15 -4.34 16.60
N LEU A 281 -11.01 -5.00 16.33
CA LEU A 281 -9.75 -4.71 17.01
C LEU A 281 -8.93 -3.73 16.18
N PHE A 282 -8.33 -2.74 16.83
CA PHE A 282 -7.38 -1.81 16.18
C PHE A 282 -6.36 -1.26 17.17
N ASN A 283 -5.30 -0.63 16.65
CA ASN A 283 -4.23 -0.04 17.44
C ASN A 283 -3.70 1.27 16.83
N GLY A 284 -2.66 1.85 17.44
CA GLY A 284 -2.05 3.10 17.00
C GLY A 284 -1.43 3.07 15.58
N ASN A 285 -1.23 1.89 15.00
CA ASN A 285 -0.75 1.71 13.62
C ASN A 285 -1.90 1.46 12.62
N THR A 286 -3.14 1.41 13.08
CA THR A 286 -4.33 1.34 12.22
C THR A 286 -4.62 2.73 11.68
N TYR A 287 -4.73 2.90 10.34
CA TYR A 287 -5.04 4.20 9.75
C TYR A 287 -5.80 4.13 8.41
N SER A 288 -6.37 5.29 7.99
CA SER A 288 -7.06 5.46 6.69
C SER A 288 -8.30 4.56 6.56
N ALA A 289 -8.48 3.81 5.46
CA ALA A 289 -9.63 2.94 5.22
C ALA A 289 -9.96 2.03 6.41
N ALA A 290 -8.95 1.51 7.11
CA ALA A 290 -9.14 0.68 8.28
C ALA A 290 -9.81 1.43 9.45
N GLU A 291 -9.50 2.73 9.64
CA GLU A 291 -10.17 3.55 10.64
C GLU A 291 -11.63 3.79 10.28
N PHE A 292 -11.90 4.05 8.98
CA PHE A 292 -13.26 4.29 8.51
C PHE A 292 -14.12 3.02 8.52
N PHE A 293 -13.53 1.86 8.30
CA PHE A 293 -14.18 0.57 8.50
C PHE A 293 -14.68 0.42 9.95
N ALA A 294 -13.78 0.60 10.91
CA ALA A 294 -14.13 0.49 12.33
C ALA A 294 -15.13 1.59 12.77
N ALA A 295 -14.91 2.83 12.30
CA ALA A 295 -15.77 3.96 12.64
C ALA A 295 -17.19 3.79 12.09
N ALA A 296 -17.35 3.29 10.87
CA ALA A 296 -18.67 3.08 10.28
C ALA A 296 -19.44 2.00 11.05
N LEU A 297 -18.84 0.82 11.29
CA LEU A 297 -19.47 -0.24 12.06
C LEU A 297 -19.86 0.22 13.46
N ARG A 298 -19.01 1.00 14.13
CA ARG A 298 -19.29 1.56 15.45
C ARG A 298 -20.43 2.57 15.44
N GLU A 299 -20.45 3.51 14.48
CA GLU A 299 -21.48 4.56 14.40
C GLU A 299 -22.88 4.03 14.05
N TYR A 300 -22.94 2.83 13.46
CA TYR A 300 -24.19 2.10 13.24
C TYR A 300 -24.61 1.21 14.44
N ASP A 301 -23.84 1.22 15.53
CA ASP A 301 -24.02 0.25 16.64
C ASP A 301 -23.95 -1.23 16.15
N TRP A 302 -23.18 -1.47 15.07
CA TRP A 302 -23.04 -2.78 14.43
C TRP A 302 -21.87 -3.59 14.96
N ALA A 303 -20.87 -2.91 15.53
CA ALA A 303 -19.73 -3.53 16.16
C ALA A 303 -19.27 -2.78 17.41
N ILE A 304 -18.77 -3.52 18.39
CA ILE A 304 -18.04 -3.00 19.55
C ILE A 304 -16.56 -2.86 19.16
N THR A 305 -15.95 -1.74 19.49
CA THR A 305 -14.55 -1.50 19.17
C THR A 305 -13.64 -1.70 20.38
N VAL A 306 -12.52 -2.42 20.17
CA VAL A 306 -11.58 -2.81 21.23
C VAL A 306 -10.14 -2.54 20.80
N GLY A 307 -9.29 -2.10 21.71
CA GLY A 307 -7.86 -1.91 21.45
C GLY A 307 -7.31 -0.58 21.93
N GLU A 308 -6.51 0.09 21.10
CA GLU A 308 -5.86 1.36 21.40
C GLU A 308 -6.23 2.40 20.33
N PRO A 309 -6.24 3.73 20.69
CA PRO A 309 -6.60 4.77 19.73
C PRO A 309 -5.81 4.67 18.42
N THR A 310 -6.48 4.91 17.30
CA THR A 310 -5.88 4.83 15.96
C THR A 310 -5.06 6.08 15.60
N THR A 311 -4.44 6.08 14.40
CA THR A 311 -3.53 7.16 13.94
C THR A 311 -4.24 8.49 13.65
N GLY A 312 -5.49 8.50 13.17
CA GLY A 312 -6.22 9.71 12.80
C GLY A 312 -5.92 10.22 11.38
N LYS A 313 -5.84 9.34 10.38
CA LYS A 313 -5.67 9.75 8.99
C LYS A 313 -7.02 10.04 8.33
N GLY A 314 -7.41 11.30 8.27
CA GLY A 314 -8.66 11.74 7.65
C GLY A 314 -8.51 12.34 6.25
N TYR A 315 -7.42 12.07 5.53
CA TYR A 315 -7.15 12.61 4.19
C TYR A 315 -6.97 11.50 3.18
N TYR A 316 -7.55 11.65 1.97
CA TYR A 316 -7.27 10.77 0.86
C TYR A 316 -6.29 11.39 -0.13
N GLN A 317 -5.53 10.51 -0.79
CA GLN A 317 -4.57 10.91 -1.80
C GLN A 317 -5.08 10.55 -3.18
N THR A 318 -4.77 11.40 -4.16
CA THR A 318 -4.85 11.06 -5.58
C THR A 318 -3.46 11.01 -6.18
N SER A 319 -3.26 10.03 -7.06
CA SER A 319 -1.99 9.86 -7.79
C SER A 319 -2.01 10.62 -9.08
N HIS A 320 -0.90 11.30 -9.39
CA HIS A 320 -0.62 11.84 -10.71
C HIS A 320 0.66 11.21 -11.25
N VAL A 321 0.56 10.55 -12.41
CA VAL A 321 1.70 9.90 -13.09
C VAL A 321 2.29 10.86 -14.10
N PHE A 322 3.61 11.04 -14.05
CA PHE A 322 4.37 11.88 -14.97
C PHE A 322 4.77 11.12 -16.24
N SER A 323 5.25 11.85 -17.25
CA SER A 323 5.61 11.27 -18.55
C SER A 323 6.81 10.32 -18.52
N ASP A 324 7.67 10.43 -17.51
CA ASP A 324 8.82 9.54 -17.25
C ASP A 324 8.45 8.26 -16.50
N GLY A 325 7.18 8.14 -16.07
CA GLY A 325 6.67 7.01 -15.30
C GLY A 325 6.77 7.20 -13.78
N SER A 326 7.39 8.26 -13.27
CA SER A 326 7.32 8.61 -11.86
C SER A 326 5.92 9.09 -11.46
N SER A 327 5.61 9.18 -10.18
CA SER A 327 4.31 9.68 -9.73
C SER A 327 4.40 10.45 -8.43
N VAL A 328 3.40 11.30 -8.20
CA VAL A 328 3.16 11.95 -6.93
C VAL A 328 1.79 11.56 -6.40
N ASN A 329 1.72 11.23 -5.12
CA ASN A 329 0.49 11.02 -4.38
C ASN A 329 0.29 12.23 -3.48
N LEU A 330 -0.78 13.00 -3.69
CA LEU A 330 -1.07 14.22 -2.94
C LEU A 330 -2.37 14.06 -2.18
N SER A 331 -2.41 14.56 -0.95
CA SER A 331 -3.65 14.73 -0.20
C SER A 331 -4.53 15.76 -0.91
N THR A 332 -5.61 15.30 -1.51
CA THR A 332 -6.50 16.11 -2.37
C THR A 332 -7.92 16.22 -1.82
N GLY A 333 -8.20 15.61 -0.68
CA GLY A 333 -9.47 15.77 0.00
C GLY A 333 -9.48 15.14 1.38
N GLN A 334 -10.60 15.31 2.06
CA GLN A 334 -10.81 14.83 3.42
C GLN A 334 -11.95 13.83 3.44
N TYR A 335 -11.84 12.86 4.36
CA TYR A 335 -12.93 11.97 4.74
C TYR A 335 -13.49 12.35 6.11
N THR A 336 -14.77 12.10 6.27
CA THR A 336 -15.44 12.04 7.56
C THR A 336 -16.23 10.74 7.67
N THR A 337 -16.47 10.32 8.90
CA THR A 337 -17.29 9.14 9.21
C THR A 337 -18.74 9.32 8.72
N PRO A 338 -19.61 8.31 8.74
CA PRO A 338 -21.02 8.45 8.40
C PRO A 338 -21.71 9.64 9.08
N ASN A 339 -21.41 9.88 10.35
CA ASN A 339 -21.94 11.00 11.14
C ASN A 339 -21.19 12.33 10.92
N GLY A 340 -20.24 12.39 10.00
CA GLY A 340 -19.51 13.61 9.66
C GLY A 340 -18.34 13.95 10.59
N VAL A 341 -17.85 13.00 11.38
CA VAL A 341 -16.70 13.23 12.27
C VAL A 341 -15.39 13.13 11.48
N SER A 342 -14.53 14.14 11.59
CA SER A 342 -13.18 14.14 11.04
C SER A 342 -12.22 13.42 11.99
N LEU A 343 -11.74 12.23 11.61
CA LEU A 343 -10.78 11.48 12.43
C LEU A 343 -9.45 12.23 12.61
N ALA A 344 -9.05 13.01 11.61
CA ALA A 344 -7.87 13.87 11.73
C ALA A 344 -8.06 14.97 12.80
N ALA A 345 -9.26 15.54 12.91
CA ALA A 345 -9.52 16.61 13.86
C ALA A 345 -9.63 16.10 15.31
N VAL A 346 -10.11 14.87 15.50
CA VAL A 346 -10.28 14.27 16.84
C VAL A 346 -9.07 13.41 17.29
N GLY A 347 -8.04 13.29 16.43
CA GLY A 347 -6.81 12.55 16.75
C GLY A 347 -6.97 11.03 16.73
N GLY A 348 -7.79 10.52 15.81
CA GLY A 348 -8.04 9.09 15.60
C GLY A 348 -9.35 8.59 16.24
N LEU A 349 -9.69 7.34 15.94
CA LEU A 349 -10.81 6.63 16.53
C LEU A 349 -10.39 6.10 17.90
N LYS A 350 -11.19 6.37 18.93
CA LYS A 350 -10.99 5.78 20.26
C LYS A 350 -11.86 4.53 20.38
N PRO A 351 -11.35 3.43 20.94
CA PRO A 351 -12.14 2.22 21.13
C PRO A 351 -13.19 2.41 22.22
N ASP A 352 -14.26 1.60 22.18
CA ASP A 352 -15.25 1.51 23.26
C ASP A 352 -14.66 0.83 24.49
N VAL A 353 -13.80 -0.18 24.27
CA VAL A 353 -13.06 -0.89 25.30
C VAL A 353 -11.56 -0.70 25.09
N GLU A 354 -10.93 0.17 25.85
CA GLU A 354 -9.49 0.43 25.74
C GLU A 354 -8.69 -0.68 26.45
N VAL A 355 -7.91 -1.43 25.66
CA VAL A 355 -7.04 -2.50 26.14
C VAL A 355 -5.67 -2.36 25.46
N LYS A 356 -4.61 -2.24 26.26
CA LYS A 356 -3.23 -2.16 25.76
C LYS A 356 -2.63 -3.55 25.57
N LEU A 357 -1.94 -3.72 24.45
CA LEU A 357 -1.11 -4.89 24.23
C LEU A 357 0.31 -4.59 24.74
N THR A 358 0.69 -5.14 25.88
CA THR A 358 1.96 -4.84 26.57
C THR A 358 3.07 -5.84 26.26
N GLU A 359 2.73 -7.02 25.74
CA GLU A 359 3.67 -8.10 25.43
C GLU A 359 3.30 -8.74 24.08
N SER A 360 4.27 -9.36 23.42
CA SER A 360 4.01 -10.18 22.23
C SER A 360 3.23 -11.43 22.65
N VAL A 361 2.08 -11.65 22.05
CA VAL A 361 1.24 -12.83 22.27
C VAL A 361 1.44 -13.83 21.16
N THR A 362 1.46 -15.12 21.50
CA THR A 362 1.68 -16.21 20.54
C THR A 362 0.39 -16.96 20.22
N THR A 363 -0.62 -16.85 21.08
CA THR A 363 -1.91 -17.50 20.90
C THR A 363 -3.07 -16.54 21.16
N TRP A 364 -4.21 -16.75 20.51
CA TRP A 364 -5.37 -15.89 20.72
C TRP A 364 -5.91 -15.96 22.17
N GLN A 365 -5.71 -17.09 22.86
CA GLN A 365 -6.11 -17.26 24.28
C GLN A 365 -5.34 -16.35 25.24
N GLU A 366 -4.11 -15.97 24.87
CA GLU A 366 -3.25 -15.07 25.63
C GLU A 366 -3.47 -13.61 25.26
N ASP A 367 -4.11 -13.33 24.10
CA ASP A 367 -4.34 -11.98 23.61
C ASP A 367 -5.44 -11.28 24.46
N PRO A 368 -5.08 -10.25 25.25
CA PRO A 368 -6.05 -9.57 26.10
C PRO A 368 -7.09 -8.78 25.31
N GLN A 369 -6.77 -8.33 24.09
CA GLN A 369 -7.70 -7.58 23.24
C GLN A 369 -8.72 -8.53 22.60
N ILE A 370 -8.31 -9.71 22.13
CA ILE A 370 -9.25 -10.73 21.63
C ILE A 370 -10.18 -11.19 22.74
N ARG A 371 -9.66 -11.45 23.95
CA ARG A 371 -10.50 -11.84 25.09
C ARG A 371 -11.51 -10.76 25.47
N ALA A 372 -11.09 -9.50 25.52
CA ALA A 372 -11.99 -8.39 25.81
C ALA A 372 -13.07 -8.23 24.71
N ALA A 373 -12.74 -8.48 23.45
CA ALA A 373 -13.73 -8.49 22.37
C ALA A 373 -14.75 -9.63 22.54
N MET A 374 -14.30 -10.83 22.91
CA MET A 374 -15.20 -11.96 23.18
C MET A 374 -16.12 -11.68 24.37
N GLU A 375 -15.59 -11.10 25.46
CA GLU A 375 -16.37 -10.70 26.64
C GLU A 375 -17.43 -9.65 26.28
N ALA A 376 -17.04 -8.61 25.53
CA ALA A 376 -17.96 -7.56 25.09
C ALA A 376 -19.09 -8.10 24.17
N LEU A 377 -18.77 -9.06 23.29
CA LEU A 377 -19.76 -9.73 22.45
C LEU A 377 -20.75 -10.61 23.26
N GLU A 378 -20.34 -11.14 24.39
CA GLU A 378 -21.24 -11.91 25.31
C GLU A 378 -22.18 -10.99 26.09
N GLU A 379 -21.70 -9.80 26.49
CA GLU A 379 -22.50 -8.82 27.23
C GLU A 379 -23.53 -8.10 26.36
N SER A 380 -23.33 -8.05 25.05
CA SER A 380 -24.22 -7.39 24.07
C SER A 380 -25.45 -8.22 23.66
N LYS A 381 -25.57 -9.48 24.13
CA LYS A 381 -26.70 -10.38 23.85
C LYS A 381 -27.82 -10.15 24.85
#